data_edf4ddac803406456138fa550868dc85
#
_entry.id   edf4ddac803406456138fa550868dc85
#
_cell.length_a   1.000
_cell.length_b   1.000
_cell.length_c   1.000
_cell.angle_alpha   90.00
_cell.angle_beta   90.00
_cell.angle_gamma   90.00
#
_symmetry.space_group_name_H-M   'P 1'
#
loop_
_entity.id
_entity.type
_entity.pdbx_description
1 polymer ?
#
loop_
_entity_poly.entity_id
_entity_poly.type
_entity_poly.pdbx_seq_one_letter_code
_entity_poly.pdbx_strand_id
1 'polypeptide(L)'
;IPDPLYNANYYRSSDMLMSISKQTYGINKRILSKYGYEDWQLDYVPHGITNERIFKIDDKGDTKFKEFEQRHGLDKYKYKILYLNRNIRRKSPGDVALAYKHMMDKLTPEQRKDCVFVWHSAPSDENGTDMRAVCKTLLPDYPVIFTHDNHQNGSFTDEEMNYIFNSCDVYINMAS
;
A
#
# COMPACT_ATOMS: atom_id res chain seq x y z
N ILE A 1 -16.48 3.81 -11.93
CA ILE A 1 -17.93 3.53 -11.80
C ILE A 1 -18.31 2.65 -12.96
N PRO A 2 -18.99 1.51 -12.73
CA PRO A 2 -19.49 0.67 -13.81
C PRO A 2 -20.45 1.42 -14.71
N ASP A 3 -20.44 1.11 -16.02
CA ASP A 3 -21.24 1.80 -17.04
C ASP A 3 -22.72 2.02 -16.68
N PRO A 4 -23.48 1.09 -16.09
CA PRO A 4 -24.87 1.34 -15.74
C PRO A 4 -25.09 2.26 -14.53
N LEU A 5 -24.04 2.59 -13.77
CA LEU A 5 -24.12 3.36 -12.52
C LEU A 5 -23.55 4.78 -12.63
N TYR A 6 -23.24 5.26 -13.82
CA TYR A 6 -22.72 6.61 -13.99
C TYR A 6 -23.82 7.67 -13.83
N ASN A 7 -23.46 8.84 -13.34
CA ASN A 7 -24.33 10.01 -13.33
C ASN A 7 -23.95 10.96 -14.47
N ALA A 8 -24.75 10.98 -15.52
CA ALA A 8 -24.51 11.79 -16.72
C ALA A 8 -24.34 13.30 -16.43
N ASN A 9 -24.99 13.82 -15.38
CA ASN A 9 -24.88 15.23 -15.04
C ASN A 9 -23.47 15.62 -14.61
N TYR A 10 -22.73 14.79 -13.91
CA TYR A 10 -21.33 15.06 -13.57
C TYR A 10 -20.46 15.19 -14.82
N TYR A 11 -20.65 14.31 -15.80
CA TYR A 11 -19.88 14.34 -17.03
C TYR A 11 -20.19 15.61 -17.86
N ARG A 12 -21.47 16.00 -17.91
CA ARG A 12 -21.91 17.17 -18.69
C ARG A 12 -21.62 18.50 -18.00
N SER A 13 -21.41 18.53 -16.70
CA SER A 13 -21.08 19.74 -15.94
C SER A 13 -19.56 20.00 -15.85
N SER A 14 -18.74 19.16 -16.45
CA SER A 14 -17.28 19.30 -16.43
C SER A 14 -16.79 19.73 -17.80
N ASP A 15 -15.91 20.73 -17.84
CA ASP A 15 -15.30 21.20 -19.08
C ASP A 15 -14.30 20.17 -19.63
N MET A 16 -13.58 19.48 -18.73
CA MET A 16 -12.60 18.47 -19.09
C MET A 16 -12.59 17.33 -18.08
N LEU A 17 -12.37 16.10 -18.54
CA LEU A 17 -12.20 14.91 -17.72
C LEU A 17 -10.78 14.35 -17.87
N MET A 18 -10.04 14.30 -16.77
CA MET A 18 -8.73 13.65 -16.69
C MET A 18 -8.87 12.26 -16.08
N SER A 19 -8.54 11.24 -16.84
CA SER A 19 -8.70 9.84 -16.44
C SER A 19 -7.37 9.29 -15.95
N ILE A 20 -7.33 8.81 -14.70
CA ILE A 20 -6.12 8.30 -14.04
C ILE A 20 -5.77 6.86 -14.43
N SER A 21 -6.67 6.15 -15.10
CA SER A 21 -6.43 4.79 -15.60
C SER A 21 -7.02 4.62 -17.00
N LYS A 22 -6.46 3.69 -17.77
CA LYS A 22 -6.98 3.32 -19.10
C LYS A 22 -8.40 2.78 -19.01
N GLN A 23 -8.75 2.07 -17.93
CA GLN A 23 -10.11 1.61 -17.68
C GLN A 23 -11.07 2.80 -17.51
N THR A 24 -10.72 3.75 -16.63
CA THR A 24 -11.53 4.97 -16.42
C THR A 24 -11.64 5.79 -17.71
N TYR A 25 -10.54 5.94 -18.45
CA TYR A 25 -10.56 6.59 -19.76
C TYR A 25 -11.56 5.94 -20.71
N GLY A 26 -11.53 4.61 -20.84
CA GLY A 26 -12.46 3.87 -21.69
C GLY A 26 -13.93 4.03 -21.26
N ILE A 27 -14.21 4.06 -19.96
CA ILE A 27 -15.55 4.31 -19.41
C ILE A 27 -16.00 5.73 -19.75
N ASN A 28 -15.17 6.74 -19.44
CA ASN A 28 -15.48 8.15 -19.70
C ASN A 28 -15.73 8.41 -21.20
N LYS A 29 -14.87 7.86 -22.06
CA LYS A 29 -15.03 7.96 -23.52
C LYS A 29 -16.39 7.40 -23.99
N ARG A 30 -16.78 6.23 -23.49
CA ARG A 30 -18.04 5.58 -23.83
C ARG A 30 -19.26 6.38 -23.36
N ILE A 31 -19.16 7.02 -22.19
CA ILE A 31 -20.24 7.86 -21.65
C ILE A 31 -20.35 9.16 -22.46
N LEU A 32 -19.24 9.87 -22.64
CA LEU A 32 -19.21 11.15 -23.35
C LEU A 32 -19.65 11.01 -24.82
N SER A 33 -19.30 9.90 -25.48
CA SER A 33 -19.73 9.63 -26.86
C SER A 33 -21.24 9.63 -27.07
N LYS A 34 -22.03 9.42 -26.00
CA LYS A 34 -23.50 9.49 -26.03
C LYS A 34 -24.02 10.93 -26.07
N TYR A 35 -23.21 11.91 -25.67
CA TYR A 35 -23.64 13.32 -25.54
C TYR A 35 -22.90 14.27 -26.48
N GLY A 36 -21.93 13.77 -27.21
CA GLY A 36 -20.99 14.59 -27.98
C GLY A 36 -19.95 15.26 -27.10
N TYR A 37 -18.70 15.21 -27.50
CA TYR A 37 -17.58 15.89 -26.82
C TYR A 37 -16.48 16.18 -27.85
N GLU A 38 -15.66 17.18 -27.53
CA GLU A 38 -14.46 17.49 -28.29
C GLU A 38 -13.26 16.68 -27.76
N ASP A 39 -12.31 16.31 -28.59
CA ASP A 39 -11.18 15.46 -28.22
C ASP A 39 -10.38 16.00 -27.03
N TRP A 40 -10.26 17.31 -26.89
CA TRP A 40 -9.55 17.94 -25.77
C TRP A 40 -10.27 17.80 -24.42
N GLN A 41 -11.56 17.45 -24.40
CA GLN A 41 -12.36 17.33 -23.18
C GLN A 41 -12.12 16.02 -22.42
N LEU A 42 -11.36 15.09 -22.97
CA LEU A 42 -11.06 13.81 -22.33
C LEU A 42 -9.61 13.43 -22.54
N ASP A 43 -8.86 13.29 -21.45
CA ASP A 43 -7.47 12.87 -21.52
C ASP A 43 -7.15 11.74 -20.51
N TYR A 44 -6.09 11.01 -20.80
CA TYR A 44 -5.51 10.00 -19.94
C TYR A 44 -4.27 10.56 -19.23
N VAL A 45 -4.43 10.87 -17.96
CA VAL A 45 -3.36 11.42 -17.13
C VAL A 45 -3.10 10.44 -15.96
N PRO A 46 -2.17 9.49 -16.09
CA PRO A 46 -1.87 8.55 -15.03
C PRO A 46 -1.27 9.26 -13.81
N HIS A 47 -1.50 8.67 -12.63
CA HIS A 47 -0.78 9.11 -11.44
C HIS A 47 0.72 8.91 -11.64
N GLY A 48 1.48 9.91 -11.20
CA GLY A 48 2.94 9.86 -11.13
C GLY A 48 3.43 9.85 -9.69
N ILE A 49 4.68 9.45 -9.52
CA ILE A 49 5.43 9.58 -8.27
C ILE A 49 6.61 10.49 -8.57
N THR A 50 6.91 11.43 -7.67
CA THR A 50 8.12 12.24 -7.81
C THR A 50 9.33 11.46 -7.31
N ASN A 51 10.37 11.38 -8.15
CA ASN A 51 11.65 10.77 -7.80
C ASN A 51 12.42 11.55 -6.72
N GLU A 52 11.98 12.75 -6.39
CA GLU A 52 12.55 13.53 -5.29
C GLU A 52 12.13 12.99 -3.91
N ARG A 53 10.98 12.35 -3.84
CA ARG A 53 10.43 11.83 -2.58
C ARG A 53 10.59 10.32 -2.45
N ILE A 54 10.35 9.58 -3.53
CA ILE A 54 10.42 8.12 -3.55
C ILE A 54 11.43 7.71 -4.61
N PHE A 55 12.55 7.21 -4.16
CA PHE A 55 13.68 6.80 -4.99
C PHE A 55 14.38 5.57 -4.40
N LYS A 56 15.07 4.84 -5.24
CA LYS A 56 15.88 3.71 -4.82
C LYS A 56 17.11 4.20 -4.06
N ILE A 57 17.33 3.66 -2.88
CA ILE A 57 18.55 3.89 -2.10
C ILE A 57 19.56 2.83 -2.53
N ASP A 58 20.56 3.26 -3.31
CA ASP A 58 21.62 2.36 -3.79
C ASP A 58 22.67 2.09 -2.71
N ASP A 59 23.00 3.11 -1.89
CA ASP A 59 23.90 2.93 -0.76
C ASP A 59 23.16 2.50 0.50
N LYS A 60 23.02 1.19 0.69
CA LYS A 60 22.49 0.61 1.93
C LYS A 60 23.41 0.83 3.15
N GLY A 61 24.58 1.47 2.95
CA GLY A 61 25.51 1.90 3.99
C GLY A 61 25.15 3.23 4.64
N ASP A 62 24.20 3.98 4.09
CA ASP A 62 23.75 5.26 4.65
C ASP A 62 23.39 5.14 6.14
N THR A 63 23.95 6.00 6.95
CA THR A 63 23.81 5.94 8.41
C THR A 63 22.37 6.13 8.86
N LYS A 64 21.66 7.09 8.28
CA LYS A 64 20.26 7.38 8.64
C LYS A 64 19.33 6.23 8.26
N PHE A 65 19.57 5.61 7.11
CA PHE A 65 18.80 4.44 6.67
C PHE A 65 18.99 3.27 7.63
N LYS A 66 20.25 2.98 8.04
CA LYS A 66 20.55 1.96 9.03
C LYS A 66 19.95 2.24 10.40
N GLU A 67 20.05 3.46 10.88
CA GLU A 67 19.44 3.89 12.14
C GLU A 67 17.92 3.71 12.10
N PHE A 68 17.29 3.99 10.96
CA PHE A 68 15.87 3.75 10.75
C PHE A 68 15.52 2.25 10.83
N GLU A 69 16.26 1.38 10.12
CA GLU A 69 16.05 -0.06 10.18
C GLU A 69 16.24 -0.62 11.58
N GLN A 70 17.30 -0.19 12.30
CA GLN A 70 17.56 -0.58 13.69
C GLN A 70 16.44 -0.13 14.64
N ARG A 71 16.00 1.13 14.53
CA ARG A 71 14.90 1.69 15.34
C ARG A 71 13.63 0.86 15.23
N HIS A 72 13.32 0.40 14.02
CA HIS A 72 12.14 -0.42 13.77
C HIS A 72 12.40 -1.93 13.88
N GLY A 73 13.63 -2.37 14.13
CA GLY A 73 14.02 -3.77 14.23
C GLY A 73 13.96 -4.52 12.89
N LEU A 74 14.01 -3.79 11.78
CA LEU A 74 13.98 -4.35 10.42
C LEU A 74 15.31 -5.00 10.03
N ASP A 75 16.41 -4.52 10.59
CA ASP A 75 17.78 -5.01 10.42
C ASP A 75 17.98 -6.48 10.83
N LYS A 76 17.07 -7.01 11.66
CA LYS A 76 17.13 -8.38 12.19
C LYS A 76 16.66 -9.43 11.16
N TYR A 77 16.02 -9.01 10.08
CA TYR A 77 15.38 -9.91 9.14
C TYR A 77 15.94 -9.71 7.73
N LYS A 78 16.14 -10.82 7.04
CA LYS A 78 16.62 -10.82 5.66
C LYS A 78 15.52 -10.52 4.65
N TYR A 79 14.30 -11.03 4.90
CA TYR A 79 13.14 -10.86 4.01
C TYR A 79 12.01 -10.15 4.74
N LYS A 80 11.62 -9.02 4.21
CA LYS A 80 10.63 -8.12 4.79
C LYS A 80 9.44 -7.97 3.86
N ILE A 81 8.27 -8.42 4.30
CA ILE A 81 7.03 -8.42 3.53
C ILE A 81 6.15 -7.26 4.01
N LEU A 82 5.99 -6.24 3.18
CA LEU A 82 5.28 -5.01 3.52
C LEU A 82 3.78 -5.11 3.23
N TYR A 83 2.97 -4.72 4.20
CA TYR A 83 1.61 -4.25 4.00
C TYR A 83 1.53 -2.75 4.31
N LEU A 84 1.07 -1.96 3.34
CA LEU A 84 0.92 -0.52 3.45
C LEU A 84 -0.42 -0.09 2.83
N ASN A 85 -1.43 0.09 3.66
CA ASN A 85 -2.74 0.59 3.29
C ASN A 85 -3.44 1.12 4.54
N ARG A 86 -4.49 1.93 4.38
CA ARG A 86 -5.41 2.21 5.48
C ARG A 86 -6.08 0.89 5.92
N ASN A 87 -6.18 0.68 7.23
CA ASN A 87 -6.82 -0.49 7.83
C ASN A 87 -8.35 -0.37 7.72
N ILE A 88 -8.90 -0.68 6.54
CA ILE A 88 -10.34 -0.68 6.26
C ILE A 88 -10.73 -1.93 5.45
N ARG A 89 -12.01 -2.32 5.54
CA ARG A 89 -12.53 -3.58 4.97
C ARG A 89 -12.11 -3.84 3.52
N ARG A 90 -12.29 -2.87 2.61
CA ARG A 90 -11.95 -3.04 1.18
C ARG A 90 -10.47 -3.26 0.89
N LYS A 91 -9.61 -3.12 1.89
CA LYS A 91 -8.17 -3.39 1.80
C LYS A 91 -7.79 -4.78 2.33
N SER A 92 -8.77 -5.54 2.79
CA SER A 92 -8.65 -6.94 3.22
C SER A 92 -7.42 -7.21 4.10
N PRO A 93 -7.20 -6.42 5.18
CA PRO A 93 -5.98 -6.56 5.99
C PRO A 93 -5.85 -7.93 6.65
N GLY A 94 -6.95 -8.53 7.08
CA GLY A 94 -6.97 -9.87 7.66
C GLY A 94 -6.58 -10.96 6.66
N ASP A 95 -7.03 -10.85 5.41
CA ASP A 95 -6.67 -11.80 4.35
C ASP A 95 -5.18 -11.70 3.99
N VAL A 96 -4.59 -10.50 4.05
CA VAL A 96 -3.14 -10.32 3.87
C VAL A 96 -2.36 -10.98 5.00
N ALA A 97 -2.80 -10.85 6.27
CA ALA A 97 -2.19 -11.56 7.39
C ALA A 97 -2.30 -13.09 7.22
N LEU A 98 -3.44 -13.59 6.76
CA LEU A 98 -3.64 -15.00 6.46
C LEU A 98 -2.75 -15.47 5.29
N ALA A 99 -2.58 -14.68 4.24
CA ALA A 99 -1.67 -14.98 3.14
C ALA A 99 -0.22 -15.08 3.62
N TYR A 100 0.22 -14.16 4.49
CA TYR A 100 1.53 -14.23 5.11
C TYR A 100 1.67 -15.52 5.94
N LYS A 101 0.67 -15.89 6.74
CA LYS A 101 0.65 -17.16 7.47
C LYS A 101 0.85 -18.36 6.54
N HIS A 102 0.08 -18.44 5.48
CA HIS A 102 0.18 -19.55 4.52
C HIS A 102 1.55 -19.62 3.83
N MET A 103 2.19 -18.48 3.59
CA MET A 103 3.57 -18.44 3.12
C MET A 103 4.51 -19.04 4.18
N MET A 104 4.43 -18.54 5.42
CA MET A 104 5.28 -18.99 6.52
C MET A 104 5.12 -20.47 6.83
N ASP A 105 3.90 -21.00 6.78
CA ASP A 105 3.63 -22.44 7.01
C ASP A 105 4.36 -23.35 6.01
N LYS A 106 4.67 -22.86 4.80
CA LYS A 106 5.40 -23.60 3.76
C LYS A 106 6.92 -23.52 3.87
N LEU A 107 7.45 -22.60 4.68
CA LEU A 107 8.88 -22.41 4.86
C LEU A 107 9.43 -23.36 5.94
N THR A 108 10.73 -23.70 5.83
CA THR A 108 11.43 -24.41 6.91
C THR A 108 11.59 -23.51 8.14
N PRO A 109 11.83 -24.08 9.35
CA PRO A 109 12.07 -23.29 10.55
C PRO A 109 13.23 -22.28 10.41
N GLU A 110 14.27 -22.65 9.65
CA GLU A 110 15.43 -21.78 9.38
C GLU A 110 15.02 -20.60 8.50
N GLN A 111 14.26 -20.86 7.43
CA GLN A 111 13.78 -19.79 6.52
C GLN A 111 12.82 -18.84 7.23
N ARG A 112 11.97 -19.33 8.15
CA ARG A 112 11.03 -18.51 8.91
C ARG A 112 11.72 -17.45 9.76
N LYS A 113 12.90 -17.76 10.32
CA LYS A 113 13.68 -16.82 11.14
C LYS A 113 14.14 -15.61 10.36
N ASP A 114 14.32 -15.76 9.06
CA ASP A 114 14.77 -14.70 8.16
C ASP A 114 13.63 -13.77 7.69
N CYS A 115 12.36 -14.14 7.91
CA CYS A 115 11.19 -13.44 7.38
C CYS A 115 10.47 -12.64 8.46
N VAL A 116 9.92 -11.46 8.07
CA VAL A 116 9.06 -10.64 8.92
C VAL A 116 7.92 -10.00 8.15
N PHE A 117 6.75 -9.92 8.76
CA PHE A 117 5.62 -9.14 8.26
C PHE A 117 5.71 -7.71 8.78
N VAL A 118 5.89 -6.76 7.88
CA VAL A 118 5.99 -5.33 8.19
C VAL A 118 4.62 -4.68 7.96
N TRP A 119 3.95 -4.38 9.06
CA TRP A 119 2.66 -3.71 9.07
C TRP A 119 2.86 -2.20 9.14
N HIS A 120 2.62 -1.49 8.03
CA HIS A 120 2.63 -0.03 7.99
C HIS A 120 1.23 0.51 7.78
N SER A 121 0.49 0.64 8.85
CA SER A 121 -0.86 1.20 8.94
C SER A 121 -1.23 1.37 10.40
N ALA A 122 -2.26 2.15 10.70
CA ALA A 122 -2.85 2.17 12.02
C ALA A 122 -3.27 0.75 12.43
N PRO A 123 -2.86 0.26 13.61
CA PRO A 123 -3.21 -1.11 14.05
C PRO A 123 -4.71 -1.33 14.20
N SER A 124 -5.46 -0.27 14.51
CA SER A 124 -6.94 -0.27 14.57
C SER A 124 -7.48 0.95 13.83
N ASP A 125 -8.66 0.81 13.22
CA ASP A 125 -9.40 1.89 12.54
C ASP A 125 -10.90 1.63 12.81
N GLU A 126 -11.70 2.66 12.99
CA GLU A 126 -13.15 2.54 13.25
C GLU A 126 -13.91 1.80 12.14
N ASN A 127 -13.41 1.91 10.89
CA ASN A 127 -13.94 1.22 9.71
C ASN A 127 -13.16 -0.05 9.34
N GLY A 128 -12.30 -0.50 10.23
CA GLY A 128 -11.37 -1.59 10.03
C GLY A 128 -11.47 -2.68 11.08
N THR A 129 -10.31 -3.22 11.44
CA THR A 129 -10.15 -4.34 12.35
C THR A 129 -9.01 -4.06 13.33
N ASP A 130 -9.06 -4.63 14.54
CA ASP A 130 -7.91 -4.67 15.44
C ASP A 130 -6.90 -5.69 14.90
N MET A 131 -5.91 -5.19 14.16
CA MET A 131 -4.89 -6.04 13.55
C MET A 131 -3.88 -6.60 14.55
N ARG A 132 -3.74 -6.00 15.72
CA ARG A 132 -2.92 -6.62 16.79
C ARG A 132 -3.56 -7.91 17.28
N ALA A 133 -4.88 -7.89 17.52
CA ALA A 133 -5.63 -9.07 17.91
C ALA A 133 -5.63 -10.13 16.79
N VAL A 134 -5.81 -9.71 15.53
CA VAL A 134 -5.74 -10.61 14.37
C VAL A 134 -4.36 -11.26 14.26
N CYS A 135 -3.28 -10.48 14.29
CA CYS A 135 -1.93 -11.01 14.19
C CYS A 135 -1.58 -11.92 15.38
N LYS A 136 -1.99 -11.56 16.59
CA LYS A 136 -1.81 -12.42 17.78
C LYS A 136 -2.49 -13.78 17.62
N THR A 137 -3.63 -13.83 16.95
CA THR A 137 -4.41 -15.06 16.74
C THR A 137 -3.89 -15.88 15.55
N LEU A 138 -3.62 -15.23 14.42
CA LEU A 138 -3.22 -15.92 13.19
C LEU A 138 -1.74 -16.21 13.10
N LEU A 139 -0.91 -15.36 13.71
CA LEU A 139 0.55 -15.34 13.58
C LEU A 139 1.27 -15.45 14.95
N PRO A 140 0.82 -16.30 15.90
CA PRO A 140 1.38 -16.31 17.25
C PRO A 140 2.88 -16.60 17.27
N ASP A 141 3.36 -17.38 16.30
CA ASP A 141 4.75 -17.86 16.22
C ASP A 141 5.54 -17.16 15.08
N TYR A 142 4.95 -16.19 14.40
CA TYR A 142 5.58 -15.53 13.26
C TYR A 142 5.85 -14.05 13.54
N PRO A 143 7.04 -13.55 13.13
CA PRO A 143 7.41 -12.17 13.39
C PRO A 143 6.50 -11.17 12.68
N VAL A 144 6.01 -10.18 13.42
CA VAL A 144 5.25 -9.03 12.92
C VAL A 144 5.81 -7.77 13.53
N ILE A 145 6.11 -6.78 12.70
CA ILE A 145 6.53 -5.45 13.11
C ILE A 145 5.44 -4.44 12.72
N PHE A 146 4.88 -3.76 13.71
CA PHE A 146 4.03 -2.59 13.51
C PHE A 146 4.92 -1.35 13.54
N THR A 147 5.16 -0.73 12.40
CA THR A 147 6.10 0.40 12.29
C THR A 147 5.71 1.59 13.17
N HIS A 148 4.42 1.77 13.45
CA HIS A 148 3.91 2.83 14.31
C HIS A 148 4.29 2.67 15.79
N ASP A 149 4.70 1.47 16.24
CA ASP A 149 5.07 1.24 17.65
C ASP A 149 6.35 1.95 18.04
N ASN A 150 7.26 2.08 17.10
CA ASN A 150 8.57 2.70 17.31
C ASN A 150 8.66 4.10 16.69
N HIS A 151 7.52 4.68 16.31
CA HIS A 151 7.44 6.02 15.74
C HIS A 151 6.91 7.02 16.77
N GLN A 152 7.71 8.05 17.08
CA GLN A 152 7.40 9.00 18.15
C GLN A 152 6.54 10.18 17.71
N ASN A 153 6.43 10.47 16.42
CA ASN A 153 5.90 11.71 15.87
C ASN A 153 4.69 11.55 14.94
N GLY A 154 3.65 10.86 15.36
CA GLY A 154 2.33 10.84 14.69
C GLY A 154 2.27 10.45 13.21
N SER A 155 3.01 11.11 12.31
CA SER A 155 3.07 10.80 10.88
C SER A 155 4.52 10.64 10.40
N PHE A 156 4.74 9.66 9.52
CA PHE A 156 6.03 9.43 8.88
C PHE A 156 6.33 10.55 7.87
N THR A 157 7.58 11.01 7.83
CA THR A 157 8.07 11.93 6.82
C THR A 157 8.22 11.24 5.46
N ASP A 158 8.34 12.02 4.37
CA ASP A 158 8.62 11.47 3.03
C ASP A 158 9.93 10.64 3.02
N GLU A 159 10.96 11.09 3.75
CA GLU A 159 12.23 10.36 3.90
C GLU A 159 12.03 9.00 4.60
N GLU A 160 11.30 8.98 5.71
CA GLU A 160 10.99 7.74 6.43
C GLU A 160 10.11 6.79 5.61
N MET A 161 9.17 7.33 4.84
CA MET A 161 8.37 6.53 3.90
C MET A 161 9.26 5.91 2.81
N ASN A 162 10.23 6.68 2.29
CA ASN A 162 11.20 6.15 1.34
C ASN A 162 12.07 5.04 1.97
N TYR A 163 12.44 5.17 3.24
CA TYR A 163 13.15 4.12 3.97
C TYR A 163 12.32 2.85 4.12
N ILE A 164 11.03 2.95 4.44
CA ILE A 164 10.14 1.78 4.51
C ILE A 164 10.12 1.03 3.18
N PHE A 165 9.94 1.74 2.06
CA PHE A 165 9.91 1.12 0.72
C PHE A 165 11.26 0.45 0.38
N ASN A 166 12.38 1.06 0.75
CA ASN A 166 13.71 0.53 0.47
C ASN A 166 14.15 -0.57 1.43
N SER A 167 13.57 -0.65 2.63
CA SER A 167 13.83 -1.72 3.60
C SER A 167 13.13 -3.02 3.21
N CYS A 168 11.97 -2.95 2.54
CA CYS A 168 11.14 -4.11 2.29
C CYS A 168 11.40 -4.72 0.90
N ASP A 169 11.23 -6.05 0.81
CA ASP A 169 11.53 -6.83 -0.38
C ASP A 169 10.28 -7.11 -1.22
N VAL A 170 9.14 -7.27 -0.55
CA VAL A 170 7.85 -7.61 -1.18
C VAL A 170 6.74 -6.75 -0.60
N TYR A 171 5.89 -6.23 -1.47
CA TYR A 171 4.66 -5.54 -1.07
C TYR A 171 3.44 -6.40 -1.41
N ILE A 172 2.57 -6.63 -0.40
CA ILE A 172 1.31 -7.35 -0.59
C ILE A 172 0.15 -6.36 -0.56
N ASN A 173 -0.68 -6.39 -1.59
CA ASN A 173 -1.88 -5.59 -1.70
C ASN A 173 -3.05 -6.43 -2.23
N MET A 174 -4.12 -6.52 -1.45
CA MET A 174 -5.37 -7.22 -1.80
C MET A 174 -6.55 -6.24 -1.85
N ALA A 175 -6.29 -4.97 -2.15
CA ALA A 175 -7.35 -3.97 -2.25
C ALA A 175 -8.27 -4.24 -3.45
N SER A 176 -9.56 -4.22 -3.20
CA SER A 176 -10.64 -4.30 -4.18
C SER A 176 -11.23 -2.92 -4.48
#